data_0baefe558e3b822f17665075cfd09ebc
#
_entry.id   0baefe558e3b822f17665075cfd09ebc
#
_cell.length_a   1.000
_cell.length_b   1.000
_cell.length_c   1.000
_cell.angle_alpha   90.00
_cell.angle_beta   90.00
_cell.angle_gamma   90.00
#
_symmetry.space_group_name_H-M   'P 1'
#
loop_
_entity.id
_entity.type
_entity.pdbx_description
1 polymer ?
#
loop_
_entity_poly.entity_id
_entity_poly.type
_entity_poly.pdbx_seq_one_letter_code
_entity_poly.pdbx_strand_id
1 'polypeptide(L)'
;MRNIAIIAGAALLSMPIANSVQADALVERGAYLANIMDCGGCHNTGAFTPEPNLKTPLSGSLVGFEIPGMGVFFPPNLTPDKKTGLGEWTEEQIIAAFTKGERPDGRMLAPAMPWMSYSHITPDDAKALTAYLRSLTPVENQVPGPFGPSEKVTGPYLTMKMPE
;
A
#
# COMPACT_ATOMS: atom_id res chain seq x y z
N MET A 1 67.77 -6.79 28.63
CA MET A 1 66.76 -5.74 28.38
C MET A 1 65.95 -6.22 27.16
N ARG A 2 64.70 -6.68 27.40
CA ARG A 2 63.82 -7.25 26.34
C ARG A 2 62.80 -6.22 25.97
N ASN A 3 62.83 -5.71 24.74
CA ASN A 3 61.82 -4.78 24.22
C ASN A 3 60.57 -5.57 23.85
N ILE A 4 59.48 -5.30 24.52
CA ILE A 4 58.14 -5.80 24.18
C ILE A 4 57.50 -4.79 23.20
N ALA A 5 57.34 -5.17 21.95
CA ALA A 5 56.59 -4.38 20.98
C ALA A 5 55.08 -4.65 21.18
N ILE A 6 54.31 -3.62 21.55
CA ILE A 6 52.88 -3.65 21.64
C ILE A 6 52.32 -3.41 20.22
N ILE A 7 51.75 -4.44 19.62
CA ILE A 7 51.01 -4.30 18.36
C ILE A 7 49.58 -3.85 18.73
N ALA A 8 49.30 -2.59 18.49
CA ALA A 8 47.93 -2.05 18.60
C ALA A 8 47.12 -2.53 17.38
N GLY A 9 46.23 -3.49 17.60
CA GLY A 9 45.28 -3.93 16.60
C GLY A 9 44.19 -2.87 16.39
N ALA A 10 44.20 -2.24 15.22
CA ALA A 10 43.11 -1.38 14.79
C ALA A 10 41.89 -2.26 14.39
N ALA A 11 40.87 -2.31 15.23
CA ALA A 11 39.59 -2.91 14.87
C ALA A 11 38.88 -1.97 13.87
N LEU A 12 38.85 -2.37 12.59
CA LEU A 12 38.05 -1.73 11.58
C LEU A 12 36.58 -2.03 11.89
N LEU A 13 35.84 -1.04 12.43
CA LEU A 13 34.40 -1.08 12.49
C LEU A 13 33.88 -0.98 11.05
N SER A 14 33.50 -2.11 10.48
CA SER A 14 32.75 -2.16 9.23
C SER A 14 31.32 -1.61 9.46
N MET A 15 31.08 -0.42 8.95
CA MET A 15 29.82 0.32 9.12
C MET A 15 28.67 -0.24 8.27
N PRO A 16 27.40 -0.02 8.68
CA PRO A 16 26.18 -0.58 8.07
C PRO A 16 25.70 0.18 6.81
N ILE A 17 26.61 0.58 5.93
CA ILE A 17 26.26 1.30 4.68
C ILE A 17 25.52 0.37 3.69
N ALA A 18 25.82 -0.92 3.70
CA ALA A 18 25.20 -1.89 2.78
C ALA A 18 23.68 -2.07 3.02
N ASN A 19 23.23 -1.97 4.27
CA ASN A 19 21.80 -2.18 4.59
C ASN A 19 20.91 -1.00 4.16
N SER A 20 21.41 0.22 4.19
CA SER A 20 20.62 1.40 3.76
C SER A 20 20.43 1.42 2.23
N VAL A 21 21.48 1.13 1.47
CA VAL A 21 21.41 1.06 0.00
C VAL A 21 20.43 -0.03 -0.47
N GLN A 22 20.43 -1.18 0.21
CA GLN A 22 19.49 -2.27 -0.10
C GLN A 22 18.03 -1.89 0.24
N ALA A 23 17.81 -1.20 1.35
CA ALA A 23 16.49 -0.74 1.74
C ALA A 23 15.95 0.33 0.77
N ASP A 24 16.79 1.28 0.33
CA ASP A 24 16.41 2.30 -0.63
C ASP A 24 16.06 1.68 -1.99
N ALA A 25 16.85 0.73 -2.49
CA ALA A 25 16.58 0.01 -3.74
C ALA A 25 15.26 -0.79 -3.68
N LEU A 26 14.94 -1.37 -2.52
CA LEU A 26 13.67 -2.08 -2.31
C LEU A 26 12.47 -1.12 -2.39
N VAL A 27 12.57 0.04 -1.75
CA VAL A 27 11.53 1.09 -1.79
C VAL A 27 11.37 1.65 -3.21
N GLU A 28 12.46 1.92 -3.92
CA GLU A 28 12.40 2.39 -5.32
C GLU A 28 11.71 1.37 -6.24
N ARG A 29 12.03 0.07 -6.08
CA ARG A 29 11.35 -0.99 -6.81
C ARG A 29 9.86 -1.03 -6.49
N GLY A 30 9.48 -0.88 -5.22
CA GLY A 30 8.09 -0.82 -4.77
C GLY A 30 7.34 0.38 -5.33
N ALA A 31 7.99 1.55 -5.38
CA ALA A 31 7.42 2.76 -5.99
C ALA A 31 7.14 2.57 -7.48
N TYR A 32 8.08 1.97 -8.21
CA TYR A 32 7.88 1.60 -9.62
C TYR A 32 6.67 0.66 -9.79
N LEU A 33 6.57 -0.38 -8.96
CA LEU A 33 5.45 -1.33 -9.01
C LEU A 33 4.12 -0.64 -8.70
N ALA A 34 4.05 0.18 -7.66
CA ALA A 34 2.84 0.92 -7.32
C ALA A 34 2.37 1.82 -8.47
N ASN A 35 3.31 2.37 -9.24
CA ASN A 35 3.00 3.19 -10.40
C ASN A 35 2.48 2.36 -11.59
N ILE A 36 3.16 1.27 -11.99
CA ILE A 36 2.73 0.46 -13.13
C ILE A 36 1.48 -0.38 -12.85
N MET A 37 1.22 -0.72 -11.58
CA MET A 37 -0.01 -1.38 -11.11
C MET A 37 -1.17 -0.40 -10.93
N ASP A 38 -0.93 0.88 -11.18
CA ASP A 38 -1.90 1.98 -11.07
C ASP A 38 -2.60 2.08 -9.71
N CYS A 39 -1.85 1.85 -8.63
CA CYS A 39 -2.41 1.98 -7.27
C CYS A 39 -2.99 3.39 -7.04
N GLY A 40 -2.31 4.42 -7.57
CA GLY A 40 -2.72 5.82 -7.48
C GLY A 40 -3.98 6.16 -8.25
N GLY A 41 -4.30 5.44 -9.34
CA GLY A 41 -5.51 5.64 -10.13
C GLY A 41 -6.79 5.42 -9.34
N CYS A 42 -6.72 4.60 -8.28
CA CYS A 42 -7.85 4.38 -7.38
C CYS A 42 -7.60 4.97 -5.97
N HIS A 43 -6.40 4.84 -5.41
CA HIS A 43 -6.12 5.12 -4.00
C HIS A 43 -5.63 6.53 -3.69
N ASN A 44 -5.55 7.43 -4.68
CA ASN A 44 -5.26 8.84 -4.42
C ASN A 44 -6.53 9.60 -4.05
N THR A 45 -6.42 10.53 -3.11
CA THR A 45 -7.48 11.52 -2.87
C THR A 45 -7.68 12.35 -4.14
N GLY A 46 -8.91 12.41 -4.63
CA GLY A 46 -9.21 13.06 -5.91
C GLY A 46 -8.92 12.18 -7.14
N ALA A 47 -8.64 10.88 -7.00
CA ALA A 47 -8.72 9.94 -8.10
C ALA A 47 -10.06 10.09 -8.82
N PHE A 48 -10.06 10.00 -10.15
CA PHE A 48 -11.21 10.28 -11.03
C PHE A 48 -11.71 11.73 -11.07
N THR A 49 -10.93 12.67 -10.53
CA THR A 49 -11.15 14.11 -10.70
C THR A 49 -10.08 14.71 -11.62
N PRO A 50 -10.30 15.90 -12.22
CA PRO A 50 -9.29 16.56 -13.04
C PRO A 50 -7.99 16.91 -12.30
N GLU A 51 -8.05 16.98 -10.96
CA GLU A 51 -6.94 17.39 -10.11
C GLU A 51 -6.71 16.38 -8.97
N PRO A 52 -6.07 15.22 -9.25
CA PRO A 52 -5.73 14.27 -8.20
C PRO A 52 -4.68 14.86 -7.24
N ASN A 53 -4.82 14.59 -5.95
CA ASN A 53 -3.85 15.02 -4.95
C ASN A 53 -2.60 14.11 -4.98
N LEU A 54 -1.53 14.60 -5.59
CA LEU A 54 -0.24 13.89 -5.64
C LEU A 54 0.70 14.23 -4.48
N LYS A 55 0.32 15.16 -3.59
CA LYS A 55 1.15 15.52 -2.42
C LYS A 55 1.06 14.49 -1.30
N THR A 56 -0.07 13.79 -1.22
CA THR A 56 -0.32 12.71 -0.26
C THR A 56 -0.74 11.46 -1.02
N PRO A 57 0.19 10.81 -1.76
CA PRO A 57 -0.16 9.68 -2.60
C PRO A 57 -0.70 8.51 -1.77
N LEU A 58 -1.61 7.76 -2.35
CA LEU A 58 -2.21 6.54 -1.81
C LEU A 58 -2.93 6.73 -0.46
N SER A 59 -3.37 7.94 -0.15
CA SER A 59 -4.07 8.24 1.11
C SER A 59 -5.56 7.90 1.10
N GLY A 60 -6.06 7.20 0.08
CA GLY A 60 -7.45 6.78 -0.06
C GLY A 60 -8.29 7.73 -0.93
N SER A 61 -9.35 7.20 -1.53
CA SER A 61 -10.25 7.93 -2.42
C SER A 61 -11.60 8.21 -1.77
N LEU A 62 -12.18 9.37 -2.12
CA LEU A 62 -13.54 9.73 -1.76
C LEU A 62 -14.56 9.36 -2.84
N VAL A 63 -14.12 8.70 -3.93
CA VAL A 63 -14.98 8.13 -4.97
C VAL A 63 -14.98 6.62 -4.85
N GLY A 64 -16.15 6.03 -4.67
CA GLY A 64 -16.35 4.58 -4.52
C GLY A 64 -16.66 3.88 -5.85
N PHE A 65 -16.78 2.56 -5.77
CA PHE A 65 -17.18 1.69 -6.86
C PHE A 65 -18.38 0.85 -6.42
N GLU A 66 -19.46 0.92 -7.15
CA GLU A 66 -20.59 0.01 -6.96
C GLU A 66 -20.29 -1.33 -7.63
N ILE A 67 -20.39 -2.39 -6.83
CA ILE A 67 -20.32 -3.77 -7.33
C ILE A 67 -21.72 -4.37 -7.21
N PRO A 68 -22.36 -4.71 -8.33
CA PRO A 68 -23.72 -5.24 -8.32
C PRO A 68 -23.88 -6.42 -7.35
N GLY A 69 -24.86 -6.32 -6.46
CA GLY A 69 -25.15 -7.35 -5.46
C GLY A 69 -24.21 -7.37 -4.24
N MET A 70 -23.12 -6.58 -4.24
CA MET A 70 -22.18 -6.52 -3.12
C MET A 70 -22.23 -5.19 -2.36
N GLY A 71 -22.54 -4.08 -3.06
CA GLY A 71 -22.57 -2.75 -2.47
C GLY A 71 -21.50 -1.79 -3.01
N VAL A 72 -21.19 -0.74 -2.26
CA VAL A 72 -20.23 0.30 -2.67
C VAL A 72 -18.97 0.29 -1.82
N PHE A 73 -17.83 0.22 -2.47
CA PHE A 73 -16.51 0.11 -1.86
C PHE A 73 -15.65 1.32 -2.24
N PHE A 74 -15.09 1.97 -1.24
CA PHE A 74 -14.16 3.09 -1.43
C PHE A 74 -12.73 2.58 -1.32
N PRO A 75 -11.81 2.97 -2.25
CA PRO A 75 -10.40 2.61 -2.15
C PRO A 75 -9.80 3.13 -0.85
N PRO A 76 -9.30 2.25 0.05
CA PRO A 76 -8.84 2.65 1.37
C PRO A 76 -7.51 3.41 1.32
N ASN A 77 -7.19 4.02 2.46
CA ASN A 77 -5.90 4.61 2.76
C ASN A 77 -4.82 3.53 2.84
N LEU A 78 -3.80 3.60 1.98
CA LEU A 78 -2.66 2.67 1.94
C LEU A 78 -1.41 3.23 2.63
N THR A 79 -1.47 4.45 3.19
CA THR A 79 -0.34 5.00 3.95
C THR A 79 -0.19 4.27 5.30
N PRO A 80 0.99 4.35 5.95
CA PRO A 80 1.23 3.69 7.23
C PRO A 80 0.60 4.45 8.42
N ASP A 81 -0.55 5.11 8.20
CA ASP A 81 -1.35 5.66 9.27
C ASP A 81 -1.97 4.55 10.12
N LYS A 82 -1.86 4.66 11.45
CA LYS A 82 -2.28 3.61 12.37
C LYS A 82 -3.78 3.51 12.57
N LYS A 83 -4.51 4.59 12.35
CA LYS A 83 -5.96 4.63 12.57
C LYS A 83 -6.74 4.27 11.32
N THR A 84 -6.33 4.80 10.18
CA THR A 84 -7.11 4.78 8.95
C THR A 84 -6.43 4.05 7.79
N GLY A 85 -5.12 3.74 7.93
CA GLY A 85 -4.30 3.12 6.91
C GLY A 85 -3.77 1.74 7.29
N LEU A 86 -2.56 1.43 6.84
CA LEU A 86 -1.92 0.13 6.99
C LEU A 86 -0.95 0.05 8.19
N GLY A 87 -0.88 1.09 9.05
CA GLY A 87 0.15 1.22 10.07
C GLY A 87 0.18 0.13 11.15
N GLU A 88 -0.95 -0.52 11.40
CA GLU A 88 -1.05 -1.65 12.35
C GLU A 88 -0.99 -3.03 11.67
N TRP A 89 -0.88 -3.09 10.33
CA TRP A 89 -0.84 -4.36 9.60
C TRP A 89 0.57 -4.92 9.54
N THR A 90 0.72 -6.25 9.61
CA THR A 90 2.00 -6.91 9.34
C THR A 90 2.32 -6.89 7.85
N GLU A 91 3.58 -7.21 7.49
CA GLU A 91 3.98 -7.34 6.08
C GLU A 91 3.15 -8.43 5.37
N GLU A 92 2.97 -9.57 6.03
CA GLU A 92 2.22 -10.71 5.49
C GLU A 92 0.74 -10.35 5.28
N GLN A 93 0.15 -9.55 6.16
CA GLN A 93 -1.23 -9.09 6.02
C GLN A 93 -1.41 -8.12 4.85
N ILE A 94 -0.45 -7.22 4.64
CA ILE A 94 -0.45 -6.31 3.49
C ILE A 94 -0.31 -7.12 2.20
N ILE A 95 0.64 -8.06 2.14
CA ILE A 95 0.84 -8.95 0.98
C ILE A 95 -0.42 -9.79 0.72
N ALA A 96 -1.02 -10.41 1.74
CA ALA A 96 -2.24 -11.20 1.60
C ALA A 96 -3.40 -10.36 1.04
N ALA A 97 -3.54 -9.11 1.46
CA ALA A 97 -4.60 -8.24 0.98
C ALA A 97 -4.51 -8.00 -0.54
N PHE A 98 -3.36 -7.63 -1.07
CA PHE A 98 -3.27 -7.34 -2.51
C PHE A 98 -3.01 -8.57 -3.39
N THR A 99 -2.61 -9.74 -2.83
CA THR A 99 -2.37 -10.97 -3.62
C THR A 99 -3.48 -12.00 -3.49
N LYS A 100 -4.21 -12.02 -2.37
CA LYS A 100 -5.28 -12.98 -2.09
C LYS A 100 -6.64 -12.33 -1.86
N GLY A 101 -6.67 -11.02 -1.73
CA GLY A 101 -7.87 -10.27 -1.36
C GLY A 101 -8.26 -10.40 0.11
N GLU A 102 -7.42 -10.98 0.96
CA GLU A 102 -7.71 -11.28 2.37
C GLU A 102 -7.28 -10.13 3.28
N ARG A 103 -8.21 -9.54 4.01
CA ARG A 103 -7.92 -8.53 5.02
C ARG A 103 -7.71 -9.14 6.41
N PRO A 104 -6.98 -8.46 7.34
CA PRO A 104 -6.81 -8.94 8.71
C PRO A 104 -8.11 -9.15 9.50
N ASP A 105 -9.17 -8.43 9.12
CA ASP A 105 -10.50 -8.55 9.72
C ASP A 105 -11.33 -9.74 9.14
N GLY A 106 -10.75 -10.54 8.25
CA GLY A 106 -11.39 -11.67 7.57
C GLY A 106 -12.26 -11.30 6.39
N ARG A 107 -12.44 -10.02 6.10
CA ARG A 107 -13.24 -9.57 4.95
C ARG A 107 -12.43 -9.70 3.65
N MET A 108 -13.07 -10.20 2.60
CA MET A 108 -12.51 -10.21 1.26
C MET A 108 -12.61 -8.83 0.61
N LEU A 109 -11.58 -8.46 -0.15
CA LEU A 109 -11.61 -7.26 -0.97
C LEU A 109 -12.61 -7.41 -2.12
N ALA A 110 -13.29 -6.31 -2.45
CA ALA A 110 -14.17 -6.26 -3.61
C ALA A 110 -13.40 -6.48 -4.93
N PRO A 111 -14.01 -7.10 -5.95
CA PRO A 111 -13.35 -7.37 -7.24
C PRO A 111 -12.88 -6.13 -8.01
N ALA A 112 -13.34 -4.92 -7.62
CA ALA A 112 -12.80 -3.67 -8.15
C ALA A 112 -11.30 -3.53 -7.86
N MET A 113 -10.80 -4.08 -6.75
CA MET A 113 -9.38 -4.27 -6.50
C MET A 113 -8.92 -5.55 -7.23
N PRO A 114 -8.03 -5.46 -8.24
CA PRO A 114 -7.69 -6.59 -9.11
C PRO A 114 -6.67 -7.56 -8.48
N TRP A 115 -6.89 -7.95 -7.21
CA TRP A 115 -5.99 -8.83 -6.45
C TRP A 115 -5.76 -10.18 -7.13
N MET A 116 -6.71 -10.67 -7.92
CA MET A 116 -6.53 -11.89 -8.71
C MET A 116 -5.39 -11.76 -9.74
N SER A 117 -5.24 -10.58 -10.37
CA SER A 117 -4.10 -10.31 -11.24
C SER A 117 -2.81 -10.15 -10.46
N TYR A 118 -2.88 -9.54 -9.30
CA TYR A 118 -1.72 -9.31 -8.43
C TYR A 118 -1.23 -10.58 -7.71
N SER A 119 -2.02 -11.67 -7.70
CA SER A 119 -1.58 -12.97 -7.18
C SER A 119 -0.38 -13.57 -7.92
N HIS A 120 -0.07 -13.06 -9.12
CA HIS A 120 1.07 -13.48 -9.94
C HIS A 120 2.36 -12.71 -9.65
N ILE A 121 2.34 -11.73 -8.74
CA ILE A 121 3.53 -10.97 -8.35
C ILE A 121 4.57 -11.90 -7.71
N THR A 122 5.86 -11.65 -7.97
CA THR A 122 6.92 -12.42 -7.32
C THR A 122 7.01 -12.08 -5.81
N PRO A 123 7.49 -13.01 -4.96
CA PRO A 123 7.66 -12.72 -3.53
C PRO A 123 8.54 -11.49 -3.26
N ASP A 124 9.59 -11.28 -4.05
CA ASP A 124 10.50 -10.14 -3.90
C ASP A 124 9.81 -8.82 -4.30
N ASP A 125 9.03 -8.82 -5.37
CA ASP A 125 8.24 -7.67 -5.78
C ASP A 125 7.11 -7.35 -4.77
N ALA A 126 6.49 -8.37 -4.18
CA ALA A 126 5.50 -8.18 -3.13
C ALA A 126 6.10 -7.51 -1.88
N LYS A 127 7.32 -7.93 -1.47
CA LYS A 127 8.07 -7.28 -0.40
C LYS A 127 8.45 -5.84 -0.76
N ALA A 128 8.90 -5.61 -1.99
CA ALA A 128 9.27 -4.28 -2.47
C ALA A 128 8.06 -3.33 -2.44
N LEU A 129 6.91 -3.75 -2.96
CA LEU A 129 5.68 -2.96 -2.90
C LEU A 129 5.28 -2.64 -1.45
N THR A 130 5.34 -3.63 -0.56
CA THR A 130 5.03 -3.43 0.87
C THR A 130 6.01 -2.48 1.53
N ALA A 131 7.31 -2.57 1.23
CA ALA A 131 8.34 -1.65 1.73
C ALA A 131 8.04 -0.20 1.29
N TYR A 132 7.65 0.00 0.03
CA TYR A 132 7.23 1.31 -0.45
C TYR A 132 6.01 1.84 0.28
N LEU A 133 4.93 1.05 0.43
CA LEU A 133 3.73 1.48 1.13
C LEU A 133 4.03 1.90 2.58
N ARG A 134 4.93 1.18 3.25
CA ARG A 134 5.38 1.49 4.60
C ARG A 134 6.32 2.70 4.69
N SER A 135 6.97 3.09 3.60
CA SER A 135 7.85 4.27 3.53
C SER A 135 7.10 5.57 3.30
N LEU A 136 5.82 5.51 2.93
CA LEU A 136 5.00 6.69 2.71
C LEU A 136 4.81 7.51 3.99
N THR A 137 4.61 8.81 3.83
CA THR A 137 4.22 9.66 4.95
C THR A 137 2.82 9.24 5.45
N PRO A 138 2.64 8.96 6.75
CA PRO A 138 1.33 8.66 7.30
C PRO A 138 0.36 9.82 7.10
N VAL A 139 -0.83 9.53 6.60
CA VAL A 139 -1.91 10.51 6.41
C VAL A 139 -3.17 9.96 7.07
N GLU A 140 -3.71 10.65 8.06
CA GLU A 140 -4.99 10.28 8.66
C GLU A 140 -6.11 10.66 7.67
N ASN A 141 -6.72 9.67 7.02
CA ASN A 141 -7.85 9.84 6.11
C ASN A 141 -8.80 8.63 6.20
N GLN A 142 -9.94 8.84 6.82
CA GLN A 142 -10.99 7.82 6.90
C GLN A 142 -11.87 7.91 5.65
N VAL A 143 -11.74 6.95 4.76
CA VAL A 143 -12.64 6.83 3.60
C VAL A 143 -14.03 6.34 4.02
N PRO A 144 -15.09 6.67 3.27
CA PRO A 144 -16.43 6.16 3.54
C PRO A 144 -16.55 4.64 3.40
N GLY A 145 -17.56 4.05 4.00
CA GLY A 145 -17.96 2.66 3.81
C GLY A 145 -17.03 1.60 4.42
N PRO A 146 -17.04 0.36 3.90
CA PRO A 146 -17.89 -0.09 2.78
C PRO A 146 -19.39 -0.05 3.11
N PHE A 147 -20.22 0.11 2.09
CA PHE A 147 -21.69 0.09 2.20
C PHE A 147 -22.23 -1.18 1.55
N GLY A 148 -23.13 -1.87 2.24
CA GLY A 148 -23.85 -3.02 1.71
C GLY A 148 -24.84 -2.67 0.59
N PRO A 149 -25.45 -3.67 -0.09
CA PRO A 149 -26.27 -3.44 -1.28
C PRO A 149 -27.52 -2.58 -1.03
N SER A 150 -28.01 -2.50 0.19
CA SER A 150 -29.21 -1.73 0.56
C SER A 150 -28.90 -0.54 1.47
N GLU A 151 -27.63 -0.24 1.71
CA GLU A 151 -27.24 0.84 2.58
C GLU A 151 -27.17 2.17 1.81
N LYS A 152 -27.52 3.26 2.51
CA LYS A 152 -27.44 4.60 1.93
C LYS A 152 -25.98 5.04 1.83
N VAL A 153 -25.48 5.19 0.60
CA VAL A 153 -24.13 5.68 0.33
C VAL A 153 -24.05 7.18 0.58
N THR A 154 -22.99 7.62 1.25
CA THR A 154 -22.79 9.02 1.65
C THR A 154 -21.75 9.78 0.82
N GLY A 155 -21.15 9.15 -0.18
CA GLY A 155 -20.15 9.77 -1.08
C GLY A 155 -20.43 9.49 -2.54
N PRO A 156 -19.73 10.16 -3.46
CA PRO A 156 -19.85 9.86 -4.90
C PRO A 156 -19.27 8.47 -5.21
N TYR A 157 -19.87 7.79 -6.18
CA TYR A 157 -19.38 6.49 -6.63
C TYR A 157 -19.66 6.27 -8.12
N LEU A 158 -18.84 5.44 -8.72
CA LEU A 158 -19.01 4.97 -10.09
C LEU A 158 -19.96 3.77 -10.08
N THR A 159 -20.90 3.77 -11.00
CA THR A 159 -21.85 2.67 -11.20
C THR A 159 -21.86 2.23 -12.65
N MET A 160 -22.11 0.95 -12.89
CA MET A 160 -22.29 0.39 -14.21
C MET A 160 -23.78 0.41 -14.57
N LYS A 161 -24.12 1.10 -15.64
CA LYS A 161 -25.48 1.05 -16.22
C LYS A 161 -25.47 0.12 -17.43
N MET A 162 -26.39 -0.83 -17.44
CA MET A 162 -26.64 -1.65 -18.64
C MET A 162 -27.53 -0.87 -19.59
N PRO A 163 -27.27 -0.88 -20.92
CA PRO A 163 -28.19 -0.30 -21.90
C PRO A 163 -29.51 -1.05 -21.86
N GLU A 164 -30.61 -0.33 -22.12
CA GLU A 164 -31.94 -0.88 -22.32
C GLU A 164 -32.05 -1.62 -23.66
#